data_d902e2ab82c3715704c8e2f1ba7ff019
#
_entry.id   d902e2ab82c3715704c8e2f1ba7ff019
#
_cell.length_a   1.000
_cell.length_b   1.000
_cell.length_c   1.000
_cell.angle_alpha   90.00
_cell.angle_beta   90.00
_cell.angle_gamma   90.00
#
_symmetry.space_group_name_H-M   'P 1'
#
loop_
_entity.id
_entity.type
_entity.pdbx_description
1 polymer ?
#
loop_
_entity_poly.entity_id
_entity_poly.type
_entity_poly.pdbx_seq_one_letter_code
_entity_poly.pdbx_strand_id
1 'polypeptide(L)'
;MSRILLSKLITVMQISRVILSISKPLMMIGVFLSPTLASAKTILILGDSLSAGYGIETKQSWVHLLQQRLDQHYPKQHKVVNASVSGETTSGALARLPKLLQTYQPEVVVIELGGNDGLRGQPPQLIQKNLAQLVQLSQKQKATVLLFGMKIPPNYGTAYSRAFENNYKVVSQQYRIKLLPFFLEGVAGNKSLMQNDQIHPNAKAQPIMLNLAYPYIRGAL
;
A
#
# COMPACT_ATOMS: atom_id res chain seq x y z
N MET A 1 -59.61 -87.09 27.77
CA MET A 1 -60.52 -87.56 26.68
C MET A 1 -60.82 -86.35 25.82
N SER A 2 -60.53 -86.59 24.62
CA SER A 2 -61.14 -86.15 23.36
C SER A 2 -60.87 -84.72 22.92
N ARG A 3 -60.01 -84.54 21.97
CA ARG A 3 -60.15 -84.65 20.50
C ARG A 3 -61.27 -83.77 19.97
N ILE A 4 -60.88 -82.88 19.11
CA ILE A 4 -61.16 -82.87 17.66
C ILE A 4 -61.32 -81.41 17.23
N LEU A 5 -60.50 -81.05 16.38
CA LEU A 5 -60.56 -80.73 14.92
C LEU A 5 -61.04 -79.34 14.58
N LEU A 6 -60.19 -78.77 13.86
CA LEU A 6 -60.17 -78.42 12.41
C LEU A 6 -61.05 -77.20 12.11
N SER A 7 -60.68 -76.24 11.49
CA SER A 7 -60.15 -76.10 10.15
C SER A 7 -60.12 -74.63 9.75
N LYS A 8 -59.07 -74.31 9.08
CA LYS A 8 -59.09 -73.47 7.90
C LYS A 8 -59.85 -72.12 7.96
N LEU A 9 -59.11 -71.03 7.98
CA LEU A 9 -59.28 -70.09 6.88
C LEU A 9 -57.96 -69.29 6.71
N ILE A 10 -57.34 -69.63 5.59
CA ILE A 10 -56.18 -68.84 5.09
C ILE A 10 -56.75 -67.53 4.56
N THR A 11 -56.52 -66.47 5.21
CA THR A 11 -56.71 -65.13 4.62
C THR A 11 -55.34 -64.54 4.35
N VAL A 12 -54.99 -64.48 3.09
CA VAL A 12 -53.82 -63.86 2.53
C VAL A 12 -53.93 -62.33 2.75
N MET A 13 -53.30 -61.88 3.77
CA MET A 13 -53.07 -60.46 3.87
C MET A 13 -51.72 -60.12 3.17
N GLN A 14 -51.83 -59.54 1.97
CA GLN A 14 -50.74 -58.92 1.26
C GLN A 14 -50.21 -57.73 2.09
N ILE A 15 -49.05 -57.90 2.67
CA ILE A 15 -48.36 -56.82 3.27
C ILE A 15 -47.68 -55.99 2.13
N SER A 16 -48.39 -54.97 1.69
CA SER A 16 -47.79 -53.94 0.80
C SER A 16 -46.67 -53.29 1.52
N ARG A 17 -45.44 -53.62 1.13
CA ARG A 17 -44.25 -52.86 1.56
C ARG A 17 -44.29 -51.48 0.92
N VAL A 18 -44.76 -50.50 1.66
CA VAL A 18 -44.54 -49.08 1.34
C VAL A 18 -43.04 -48.79 1.55
N ILE A 19 -42.28 -48.79 0.47
CA ILE A 19 -40.93 -48.28 0.47
C ILE A 19 -41.02 -46.76 0.54
N LEU A 20 -40.91 -46.20 1.74
CA LEU A 20 -40.80 -44.78 1.97
C LEU A 20 -39.41 -44.35 1.52
N SER A 21 -39.29 -43.91 0.27
CA SER A 21 -38.09 -43.35 -0.28
C SER A 21 -37.85 -41.98 0.41
N ILE A 22 -37.00 -41.99 1.41
CA ILE A 22 -36.50 -40.74 2.05
C ILE A 22 -35.51 -40.10 1.08
N SER A 23 -36.01 -39.30 0.18
CA SER A 23 -35.19 -38.37 -0.60
C SER A 23 -34.62 -37.34 0.34
N LYS A 24 -33.33 -37.49 0.71
CA LYS A 24 -32.59 -36.45 1.42
C LYS A 24 -32.54 -35.21 0.52
N PRO A 25 -33.01 -34.05 0.97
CA PRO A 25 -32.79 -32.84 0.19
C PRO A 25 -31.28 -32.57 0.17
N LEU A 26 -30.70 -32.59 -1.02
CA LEU A 26 -29.33 -32.11 -1.28
C LEU A 26 -29.34 -30.64 -1.00
N MET A 27 -28.93 -30.25 0.22
CA MET A 27 -28.77 -28.87 0.62
C MET A 27 -27.59 -28.29 -0.16
N MET A 28 -27.86 -27.70 -1.32
CA MET A 28 -26.90 -26.89 -2.05
C MET A 28 -26.53 -25.72 -1.16
N ILE A 29 -25.38 -25.83 -0.48
CA ILE A 29 -24.75 -24.70 0.19
C ILE A 29 -24.23 -23.80 -0.92
N GLY A 30 -25.04 -22.86 -1.32
CA GLY A 30 -24.62 -21.76 -2.19
C GLY A 30 -23.54 -20.97 -1.47
N VAL A 31 -22.30 -21.16 -1.87
CA VAL A 31 -21.20 -20.27 -1.46
C VAL A 31 -21.48 -18.91 -2.11
N PHE A 32 -22.19 -18.06 -1.38
CA PHE A 32 -22.27 -16.64 -1.76
C PHE A 32 -20.87 -16.06 -1.61
N LEU A 33 -20.10 -16.04 -2.70
CA LEU A 33 -18.97 -15.12 -2.81
C LEU A 33 -19.54 -13.71 -2.74
N SER A 34 -19.65 -13.16 -1.52
CA SER A 34 -19.90 -11.74 -1.37
C SER A 34 -18.71 -11.02 -2.02
N PRO A 35 -18.94 -10.16 -3.02
CA PRO A 35 -17.88 -9.33 -3.54
C PRO A 35 -17.33 -8.53 -2.35
N THR A 36 -16.08 -8.74 -2.00
CA THR A 36 -15.38 -7.87 -1.05
C THR A 36 -15.36 -6.50 -1.71
N LEU A 37 -16.28 -5.62 -1.29
CA LEU A 37 -16.22 -4.22 -1.66
C LEU A 37 -14.86 -3.72 -1.20
N ALA A 38 -13.97 -3.44 -2.15
CA ALA A 38 -12.68 -2.84 -1.84
C ALA A 38 -12.96 -1.56 -1.04
N SER A 39 -12.54 -1.55 0.22
CA SER A 39 -12.75 -0.40 1.10
C SER A 39 -12.05 0.82 0.55
N ALA A 40 -12.73 1.95 0.54
CA ALA A 40 -12.13 3.24 0.21
C ALA A 40 -10.91 3.48 1.10
N LYS A 41 -9.78 3.89 0.51
CA LYS A 41 -8.55 4.14 1.27
C LYS A 41 -8.06 5.57 1.06
N THR A 42 -7.61 6.18 2.14
CA THR A 42 -6.84 7.43 2.12
C THR A 42 -5.35 7.10 2.05
N ILE A 43 -4.67 7.65 1.06
CA ILE A 43 -3.24 7.51 0.82
C ILE A 43 -2.58 8.82 1.18
N LEU A 44 -1.79 8.86 2.25
CA LEU A 44 -1.04 10.03 2.66
C LEU A 44 0.35 9.98 2.02
N ILE A 45 0.69 10.99 1.24
CA ILE A 45 2.05 11.20 0.72
C ILE A 45 2.76 12.17 1.68
N LEU A 46 3.74 11.65 2.40
CA LEU A 46 4.62 12.40 3.28
C LEU A 46 5.99 12.50 2.61
N GLY A 47 6.20 13.61 1.89
CA GLY A 47 7.37 13.80 1.06
C GLY A 47 7.95 15.20 1.15
N ASP A 48 8.93 15.43 0.31
CA ASP A 48 9.60 16.73 0.18
C ASP A 48 9.23 17.44 -1.14
N SER A 49 10.16 18.21 -1.72
CA SER A 49 9.95 18.95 -2.98
C SER A 49 9.59 18.06 -4.17
N LEU A 50 10.06 16.81 -4.19
CA LEU A 50 9.79 15.88 -5.29
C LEU A 50 8.30 15.51 -5.36
N SER A 51 7.67 15.35 -4.21
CA SER A 51 6.24 15.04 -4.09
C SER A 51 5.37 16.28 -3.98
N ALA A 52 5.91 17.40 -3.50
CA ALA A 52 5.22 18.70 -3.50
C ALA A 52 5.03 19.26 -4.92
N GLY A 53 5.84 18.82 -5.89
CA GLY A 53 5.79 19.32 -7.26
C GLY A 53 6.50 20.67 -7.41
N TYR A 54 7.66 20.83 -6.75
CA TYR A 54 8.46 22.07 -6.80
C TYR A 54 8.83 22.44 -8.24
N GLY A 55 8.57 23.70 -8.61
CA GLY A 55 8.95 24.26 -9.90
C GLY A 55 8.10 23.81 -11.10
N ILE A 56 7.02 23.09 -10.87
CA ILE A 56 6.05 22.66 -11.90
C ILE A 56 4.61 22.98 -11.48
N GLU A 57 3.70 22.97 -12.43
CA GLU A 57 2.27 23.10 -12.09
C GLU A 57 1.77 21.88 -11.31
N THR A 58 0.96 22.10 -10.28
CA THR A 58 0.43 21.03 -9.40
C THR A 58 -0.22 19.91 -10.18
N LYS A 59 -0.98 20.24 -11.25
CA LYS A 59 -1.65 19.24 -12.10
C LYS A 59 -0.71 18.32 -12.87
N GLN A 60 0.57 18.70 -13.00
CA GLN A 60 1.60 17.92 -13.67
C GLN A 60 2.35 16.99 -12.70
N SER A 61 2.22 17.20 -11.36
CA SER A 61 2.94 16.43 -10.36
C SER A 61 2.53 14.96 -10.36
N TRP A 62 3.48 14.06 -10.05
CA TRP A 62 3.22 12.63 -9.97
C TRP A 62 2.10 12.29 -8.97
N VAL A 63 1.94 13.07 -7.91
CA VAL A 63 0.90 12.88 -6.91
C VAL A 63 -0.49 13.20 -7.48
N HIS A 64 -0.61 14.27 -8.26
CA HIS A 64 -1.86 14.58 -8.95
C HIS A 64 -2.19 13.52 -10.01
N LEU A 65 -1.19 13.12 -10.80
CA LEU A 65 -1.34 12.05 -11.79
C LEU A 65 -1.69 10.70 -11.13
N LEU A 66 -1.22 10.45 -9.89
CA LEU A 66 -1.61 9.29 -9.11
C LEU A 66 -3.11 9.29 -8.80
N GLN A 67 -3.65 10.42 -8.32
CA GLN A 67 -5.09 10.53 -8.08
C GLN A 67 -5.89 10.27 -9.35
N GLN A 68 -5.51 10.90 -10.47
CA GLN A 68 -6.17 10.66 -11.75
C GLN A 68 -6.15 9.18 -12.17
N ARG A 69 -5.00 8.52 -12.03
CA ARG A 69 -4.86 7.09 -12.35
C ARG A 69 -5.71 6.20 -11.44
N LEU A 70 -5.79 6.52 -10.16
CA LEU A 70 -6.65 5.81 -9.23
C LEU A 70 -8.13 6.01 -9.58
N ASP A 71 -8.55 7.22 -9.93
CA ASP A 71 -9.94 7.51 -10.33
C ASP A 71 -10.35 6.78 -11.61
N GLN A 72 -9.40 6.55 -12.53
CA GLN A 72 -9.64 5.76 -13.74
C GLN A 72 -9.83 4.27 -13.44
N HIS A 73 -9.04 3.69 -12.52
CA HIS A 73 -9.08 2.26 -12.22
C HIS A 73 -10.05 1.90 -11.08
N TYR A 74 -10.28 2.82 -10.17
CA TYR A 74 -11.10 2.67 -8.95
C TYR A 74 -11.95 3.93 -8.74
N PRO A 75 -13.00 4.16 -9.56
CA PRO A 75 -13.74 5.41 -9.56
C PRO A 75 -14.23 5.81 -8.17
N LYS A 76 -13.78 6.96 -7.68
CA LYS A 76 -14.15 7.57 -6.38
C LYS A 76 -13.90 6.69 -5.14
N GLN A 77 -13.05 5.65 -5.25
CA GLN A 77 -12.79 4.77 -4.10
C GLN A 77 -11.62 5.24 -3.24
N HIS A 78 -10.57 5.82 -3.84
CA HIS A 78 -9.35 6.15 -3.12
C HIS A 78 -9.07 7.65 -3.15
N LYS A 79 -8.58 8.18 -2.03
CA LYS A 79 -8.20 9.59 -1.90
C LYS A 79 -6.71 9.72 -1.64
N VAL A 80 -6.02 10.52 -2.46
CA VAL A 80 -4.63 10.90 -2.24
C VAL A 80 -4.58 12.23 -1.50
N VAL A 81 -3.90 12.25 -0.37
CA VAL A 81 -3.61 13.46 0.41
C VAL A 81 -2.13 13.76 0.28
N ASN A 82 -1.79 14.84 -0.41
CA ASN A 82 -0.41 15.28 -0.50
C ASN A 82 -0.07 16.20 0.68
N ALA A 83 0.70 15.69 1.64
CA ALA A 83 1.20 16.43 2.80
C ALA A 83 2.70 16.78 2.66
N SER A 84 3.23 16.72 1.44
CA SER A 84 4.64 17.00 1.15
C SER A 84 4.94 18.48 1.25
N VAL A 85 6.14 18.82 1.71
CA VAL A 85 6.61 20.20 1.86
C VAL A 85 8.00 20.32 1.25
N SER A 86 8.21 21.30 0.37
CA SER A 86 9.53 21.55 -0.22
C SER A 86 10.56 21.85 0.85
N GLY A 87 11.74 21.21 0.75
CA GLY A 87 12.82 21.34 1.73
C GLY A 87 12.64 20.54 3.02
N GLU A 88 11.60 19.71 3.10
CA GLU A 88 11.29 18.90 4.28
C GLU A 88 12.41 17.92 4.61
N THR A 89 12.66 17.76 5.89
CA THR A 89 13.60 16.78 6.44
C THR A 89 12.87 15.67 7.18
N THR A 90 13.58 14.58 7.45
CA THR A 90 13.03 13.51 8.27
C THR A 90 12.62 14.00 9.67
N SER A 91 13.37 14.95 10.26
CA SER A 91 13.03 15.56 11.56
C SER A 91 11.80 16.46 11.48
N GLY A 92 11.68 17.29 10.44
CA GLY A 92 10.51 18.15 10.23
C GLY A 92 9.24 17.35 10.02
N ALA A 93 9.32 16.29 9.21
CA ALA A 93 8.21 15.38 9.00
C ALA A 93 7.77 14.67 10.28
N LEU A 94 8.70 14.25 11.15
CA LEU A 94 8.38 13.68 12.46
C LEU A 94 7.54 14.60 13.34
N ALA A 95 7.83 15.90 13.32
CA ALA A 95 7.07 16.86 14.11
C ALA A 95 5.61 17.01 13.61
N ARG A 96 5.38 16.85 12.30
CA ARG A 96 4.06 17.03 11.67
C ARG A 96 3.23 15.75 11.61
N LEU A 97 3.90 14.59 11.49
CA LEU A 97 3.22 13.31 11.22
C LEU A 97 2.11 12.95 12.21
N PRO A 98 2.25 13.13 13.55
CA PRO A 98 1.18 12.79 14.48
C PRO A 98 -0.14 13.51 14.18
N LYS A 99 -0.07 14.81 13.85
CA LYS A 99 -1.25 15.58 13.48
C LYS A 99 -1.85 15.15 12.15
N LEU A 100 -1.01 14.84 11.17
CA LEU A 100 -1.45 14.34 9.86
C LEU A 100 -2.17 12.99 9.99
N LEU A 101 -1.63 12.07 10.76
CA LEU A 101 -2.24 10.77 11.04
C LEU A 101 -3.60 10.92 11.73
N GLN A 102 -3.68 11.80 12.73
CA GLN A 102 -4.95 12.10 13.42
C GLN A 102 -5.99 12.70 12.48
N THR A 103 -5.58 13.64 11.62
CA THR A 103 -6.49 14.39 10.74
C THR A 103 -7.00 13.55 9.59
N TYR A 104 -6.13 12.77 8.95
CA TYR A 104 -6.47 12.07 7.70
C TYR A 104 -6.75 10.59 7.89
N GLN A 105 -6.36 10.00 9.02
CA GLN A 105 -6.52 8.57 9.35
C GLN A 105 -6.19 7.67 8.15
N PRO A 106 -4.99 7.80 7.54
CA PRO A 106 -4.67 7.15 6.29
C PRO A 106 -4.51 5.63 6.48
N GLU A 107 -5.01 4.86 5.53
CA GLU A 107 -4.77 3.43 5.44
C GLU A 107 -3.42 3.10 4.78
N VAL A 108 -2.89 4.05 4.00
CA VAL A 108 -1.58 3.92 3.36
C VAL A 108 -0.79 5.22 3.60
N VAL A 109 0.45 5.07 4.05
CA VAL A 109 1.41 6.19 4.18
C VAL A 109 2.61 5.91 3.28
N VAL A 110 2.86 6.81 2.34
CA VAL A 110 4.07 6.82 1.52
C VAL A 110 5.05 7.80 2.16
N ILE A 111 6.21 7.31 2.56
CA ILE A 111 7.30 8.12 3.09
C ILE A 111 8.34 8.30 1.98
N GLU A 112 8.46 9.52 1.46
CA GLU A 112 9.41 9.93 0.42
C GLU A 112 10.23 11.10 0.99
N LEU A 113 11.25 10.78 1.81
CA LEU A 113 12.01 11.73 2.61
C LEU A 113 13.47 11.31 2.77
N GLY A 114 14.29 12.22 3.21
CA GLY A 114 15.70 12.02 3.52
C GLY A 114 16.64 12.66 2.50
N GLY A 115 16.15 13.00 1.31
CA GLY A 115 16.95 13.71 0.31
C GLY A 115 17.55 14.99 0.86
N ASN A 116 16.75 15.84 1.50
CA ASN A 116 17.23 17.09 2.12
C ASN A 116 18.18 16.86 3.29
N ASP A 117 17.96 15.83 4.09
CA ASP A 117 18.90 15.45 5.16
C ASP A 117 20.26 15.07 4.57
N GLY A 118 20.25 14.22 3.53
CA GLY A 118 21.47 13.79 2.84
C GLY A 118 22.22 14.95 2.19
N LEU A 119 21.51 15.83 1.46
CA LEU A 119 22.09 17.02 0.83
C LEU A 119 22.67 18.03 1.83
N ARG A 120 22.18 18.04 3.07
CA ARG A 120 22.71 18.85 4.17
C ARG A 120 23.79 18.15 4.99
N GLY A 121 24.22 16.96 4.58
CA GLY A 121 25.26 16.19 5.26
C GLY A 121 24.88 15.70 6.65
N GLN A 122 23.59 15.49 6.92
CA GLN A 122 23.13 14.96 8.21
C GLN A 122 23.70 13.55 8.44
N PRO A 123 24.04 13.20 9.69
CA PRO A 123 24.53 11.86 10.00
C PRO A 123 23.56 10.77 9.53
N PRO A 124 24.03 9.77 8.76
CA PRO A 124 23.15 8.70 8.27
C PRO A 124 22.37 7.98 9.39
N GLN A 125 22.96 7.83 10.57
CA GLN A 125 22.32 7.20 11.72
C GLN A 125 21.12 8.01 12.23
N LEU A 126 21.18 9.34 12.18
CA LEU A 126 20.06 10.21 12.53
C LEU A 126 18.93 10.06 11.52
N ILE A 127 19.26 10.06 10.22
CA ILE A 127 18.28 9.84 9.14
C ILE A 127 17.58 8.50 9.31
N GLN A 128 18.35 7.42 9.54
CA GLN A 128 17.82 6.09 9.79
C GLN A 128 16.86 6.05 10.98
N LYS A 129 17.27 6.64 12.12
CA LYS A 129 16.44 6.75 13.32
C LYS A 129 15.11 7.45 13.04
N ASN A 130 15.17 8.57 12.33
CA ASN A 130 13.97 9.34 12.00
C ASN A 130 13.05 8.60 11.06
N LEU A 131 13.57 7.98 9.98
CA LEU A 131 12.80 7.13 9.08
C LEU A 131 12.13 5.98 9.84
N ALA A 132 12.85 5.32 10.74
CA ALA A 132 12.31 4.27 11.59
C ALA A 132 11.15 4.77 12.47
N GLN A 133 11.26 5.94 13.06
CA GLN A 133 10.21 6.54 13.88
C GLN A 133 8.97 6.93 13.04
N LEU A 134 9.17 7.47 11.84
CA LEU A 134 8.06 7.77 10.90
C LEU A 134 7.28 6.50 10.57
N VAL A 135 7.99 5.40 10.29
CA VAL A 135 7.38 4.08 10.04
C VAL A 135 6.60 3.58 11.26
N GLN A 136 7.22 3.61 12.44
CA GLN A 136 6.58 3.15 13.69
C GLN A 136 5.29 3.93 14.00
N LEU A 137 5.33 5.25 13.89
CA LEU A 137 4.15 6.09 14.13
C LEU A 137 3.01 5.75 13.17
N SER A 138 3.33 5.55 11.88
CA SER A 138 2.35 5.19 10.86
C SER A 138 1.77 3.79 11.12
N GLN A 139 2.61 2.79 11.42
CA GLN A 139 2.17 1.43 11.73
C GLN A 139 1.35 1.35 13.02
N LYS A 140 1.64 2.19 14.02
CA LYS A 140 0.84 2.29 15.26
C LYS A 140 -0.60 2.72 14.96
N GLN A 141 -0.82 3.50 13.91
CA GLN A 141 -2.15 3.86 13.40
C GLN A 141 -2.71 2.83 12.41
N LYS A 142 -2.11 1.64 12.32
CA LYS A 142 -2.51 0.54 11.43
C LYS A 142 -2.39 0.85 9.94
N ALA A 143 -1.66 1.90 9.57
CA ALA A 143 -1.42 2.21 8.17
C ALA A 143 -0.42 1.23 7.55
N THR A 144 -0.66 0.84 6.30
CA THR A 144 0.35 0.20 5.45
C THR A 144 1.37 1.24 5.06
N VAL A 145 2.66 0.98 5.33
CA VAL A 145 3.73 1.93 5.03
C VAL A 145 4.51 1.50 3.79
N LEU A 146 4.74 2.45 2.91
CA LEU A 146 5.62 2.34 1.75
C LEU A 146 6.77 3.33 1.93
N LEU A 147 8.00 2.85 1.78
CA LEU A 147 9.20 3.68 1.87
C LEU A 147 9.81 3.85 0.48
N PHE A 148 10.01 5.10 0.07
CA PHE A 148 10.66 5.43 -1.20
C PHE A 148 12.10 5.85 -0.92
N GLY A 149 13.03 5.05 -1.44
CA GLY A 149 14.46 5.25 -1.26
C GLY A 149 14.99 6.39 -2.12
N MET A 150 15.99 7.07 -1.58
CA MET A 150 16.70 8.18 -2.22
C MET A 150 18.19 7.87 -2.35
N LYS A 151 18.82 8.49 -3.32
CA LYS A 151 20.28 8.55 -3.48
C LYS A 151 20.72 10.00 -3.47
N ILE A 152 21.93 10.23 -3.03
CA ILE A 152 22.56 11.56 -3.08
C ILE A 152 23.68 11.58 -4.12
N PRO A 153 24.03 12.76 -4.65
CA PRO A 153 25.10 12.87 -5.62
C PRO A 153 26.43 12.29 -5.12
N PRO A 154 27.26 11.71 -6.02
CA PRO A 154 28.47 10.98 -5.62
C PRO A 154 29.57 11.86 -5.00
N ASN A 155 29.52 13.20 -5.19
CA ASN A 155 30.44 14.17 -4.61
C ASN A 155 30.40 14.30 -3.08
N TYR A 156 29.40 13.67 -2.43
CA TYR A 156 29.35 13.56 -0.95
C TYR A 156 30.27 12.48 -0.39
N GLY A 157 30.95 11.74 -1.25
CA GLY A 157 31.87 10.66 -0.87
C GLY A 157 31.21 9.29 -0.74
N THR A 158 31.93 8.27 -1.17
CA THR A 158 31.38 6.90 -1.29
C THR A 158 30.87 6.32 0.03
N ALA A 159 31.61 6.57 1.15
CA ALA A 159 31.25 6.04 2.46
C ALA A 159 29.92 6.62 2.94
N TYR A 160 29.76 7.94 2.83
CA TYR A 160 28.53 8.63 3.22
C TYR A 160 27.35 8.22 2.33
N SER A 161 27.52 8.22 1.01
CA SER A 161 26.45 7.85 0.06
C SER A 161 25.97 6.42 0.29
N ARG A 162 26.89 5.47 0.50
CA ARG A 162 26.51 4.07 0.82
C ARG A 162 25.77 3.97 2.15
N ALA A 163 26.24 4.66 3.20
CA ALA A 163 25.57 4.67 4.49
C ALA A 163 24.17 5.29 4.40
N PHE A 164 24.02 6.39 3.66
CA PHE A 164 22.76 7.04 3.40
C PHE A 164 21.76 6.12 2.69
N GLU A 165 22.15 5.54 1.56
CA GLU A 165 21.30 4.63 0.78
C GLU A 165 20.91 3.37 1.57
N ASN A 166 21.83 2.84 2.39
CA ASN A 166 21.58 1.64 3.18
C ASN A 166 20.51 1.84 4.26
N ASN A 167 20.27 3.08 4.71
CA ASN A 167 19.24 3.39 5.70
C ASN A 167 17.86 2.90 5.29
N TYR A 168 17.49 3.10 4.03
CA TYR A 168 16.18 2.68 3.52
C TYR A 168 16.03 1.16 3.53
N LYS A 169 17.09 0.44 3.14
CA LYS A 169 17.12 -1.02 3.19
C LYS A 169 17.00 -1.54 4.62
N VAL A 170 17.78 -0.99 5.55
CA VAL A 170 17.76 -1.40 6.96
C VAL A 170 16.38 -1.17 7.56
N VAL A 171 15.82 0.04 7.39
CA VAL A 171 14.49 0.38 7.91
C VAL A 171 13.41 -0.50 7.29
N SER A 172 13.43 -0.71 5.97
CA SER A 172 12.43 -1.54 5.32
C SER A 172 12.45 -2.99 5.80
N GLN A 173 13.62 -3.57 6.01
CA GLN A 173 13.78 -4.93 6.52
C GLN A 173 13.36 -5.03 8.00
N GLN A 174 13.78 -4.08 8.84
CA GLN A 174 13.46 -4.06 10.27
C GLN A 174 11.94 -4.00 10.52
N TYR A 175 11.22 -3.19 9.75
CA TYR A 175 9.77 -2.99 9.91
C TYR A 175 8.92 -3.80 8.93
N ARG A 176 9.55 -4.64 8.09
CA ARG A 176 8.88 -5.50 7.10
C ARG A 176 7.93 -4.71 6.19
N ILE A 177 8.39 -3.55 5.73
CA ILE A 177 7.65 -2.68 4.80
C ILE A 177 8.22 -2.77 3.39
N LYS A 178 7.40 -2.44 2.39
CA LYS A 178 7.84 -2.39 1.00
C LYS A 178 8.74 -1.18 0.77
N LEU A 179 9.86 -1.41 0.09
CA LEU A 179 10.81 -0.39 -0.33
C LEU A 179 10.78 -0.25 -1.85
N LEU A 180 10.53 0.96 -2.36
CA LEU A 180 10.94 1.37 -3.70
C LEU A 180 12.41 1.81 -3.60
N PRO A 181 13.37 1.08 -4.18
CA PRO A 181 14.80 1.27 -3.88
C PRO A 181 15.34 2.66 -4.22
N PHE A 182 14.89 3.21 -5.36
CA PHE A 182 15.27 4.57 -5.78
C PHE A 182 14.11 5.23 -6.52
N PHE A 183 13.56 6.29 -5.94
CA PHE A 183 12.37 6.95 -6.50
C PHE A 183 12.63 7.74 -7.79
N LEU A 184 13.89 8.12 -8.04
CA LEU A 184 14.29 8.83 -9.27
C LEU A 184 15.01 7.92 -10.28
N GLU A 185 14.78 6.60 -10.22
CA GLU A 185 15.38 5.67 -11.20
C GLU A 185 14.93 6.04 -12.62
N GLY A 186 15.88 6.13 -13.55
CA GLY A 186 15.65 6.56 -14.94
C GLY A 186 15.36 8.06 -15.12
N VAL A 187 15.33 8.84 -14.02
CA VAL A 187 15.12 10.30 -14.05
C VAL A 187 16.38 11.05 -13.66
N ALA A 188 16.97 10.70 -12.50
CA ALA A 188 18.18 11.38 -12.00
C ALA A 188 19.34 11.27 -12.99
N GLY A 189 20.04 12.40 -13.22
CA GLY A 189 21.14 12.48 -14.16
C GLY A 189 20.74 12.65 -15.64
N ASN A 190 19.46 12.51 -15.98
CA ASN A 190 18.97 12.81 -17.32
C ASN A 190 18.57 14.29 -17.41
N LYS A 191 19.43 15.11 -18.03
CA LYS A 191 19.23 16.57 -18.15
C LYS A 191 17.88 16.94 -18.78
N SER A 192 17.31 16.13 -19.68
CA SER A 192 16.02 16.40 -20.32
C SER A 192 14.82 16.22 -19.39
N LEU A 193 15.02 15.53 -18.26
CA LEU A 193 14.00 15.21 -17.24
C LEU A 193 14.17 16.02 -15.95
N MET A 194 15.29 16.77 -15.83
CA MET A 194 15.58 17.59 -14.65
C MET A 194 15.34 19.07 -14.97
N GLN A 195 15.08 19.85 -13.93
CA GLN A 195 15.09 21.32 -13.98
C GLN A 195 16.53 21.82 -14.07
N ASN A 196 16.71 23.14 -14.25
CA ASN A 196 18.03 23.74 -14.41
C ASN A 196 18.96 23.53 -13.20
N ASP A 197 18.38 23.30 -12.01
CA ASP A 197 19.12 23.04 -10.78
C ASP A 197 19.69 21.60 -10.71
N GLN A 198 19.33 20.73 -11.63
CA GLN A 198 19.74 19.32 -11.70
C GLN A 198 19.41 18.49 -10.44
N ILE A 199 18.53 19.00 -9.59
CA ILE A 199 18.05 18.37 -8.36
C ILE A 199 16.59 17.96 -8.52
N HIS A 200 15.77 18.85 -9.06
CA HIS A 200 14.32 18.64 -9.17
C HIS A 200 13.92 18.13 -10.56
N PRO A 201 13.12 17.07 -10.61
CA PRO A 201 12.51 16.59 -11.86
C PRO A 201 11.58 17.64 -12.47
N ASN A 202 11.57 17.75 -13.79
CA ASN A 202 10.64 18.61 -14.51
C ASN A 202 9.30 17.88 -14.79
N ALA A 203 8.36 18.53 -15.47
CA ALA A 203 7.05 17.97 -15.79
C ALA A 203 7.11 16.67 -16.63
N LYS A 204 8.11 16.52 -17.51
CA LYS A 204 8.28 15.32 -18.34
C LYS A 204 8.67 14.09 -17.50
N ALA A 205 9.33 14.28 -16.36
CA ALA A 205 9.72 13.21 -15.46
C ALA A 205 8.54 12.64 -14.64
N GLN A 206 7.49 13.41 -14.40
CA GLN A 206 6.43 13.05 -13.46
C GLN A 206 5.68 11.77 -13.83
N PRO A 207 5.34 11.49 -15.09
CA PRO A 207 4.76 10.20 -15.48
C PRO A 207 5.70 9.01 -15.23
N ILE A 208 7.01 9.21 -15.37
CA ILE A 208 8.02 8.16 -15.10
C ILE A 208 8.05 7.85 -13.59
N MET A 209 8.11 8.89 -12.75
CA MET A 209 8.04 8.76 -11.29
C MET A 209 6.76 8.07 -10.85
N LEU A 210 5.62 8.44 -11.43
CA LEU A 210 4.35 7.75 -11.17
C LEU A 210 4.42 6.26 -11.56
N ASN A 211 4.99 5.92 -12.72
CA ASN A 211 5.11 4.53 -13.15
C ASN A 211 5.99 3.69 -12.23
N LEU A 212 7.00 4.28 -11.60
CA LEU A 212 7.82 3.62 -10.57
C LEU A 212 7.03 3.42 -9.27
N ALA A 213 6.30 4.45 -8.81
CA ALA A 213 5.55 4.44 -7.55
C ALA A 213 4.28 3.57 -7.59
N TYR A 214 3.56 3.59 -8.72
CA TYR A 214 2.21 3.03 -8.83
C TYR A 214 2.10 1.54 -8.48
N PRO A 215 3.01 0.63 -8.91
CA PRO A 215 2.93 -0.78 -8.53
C PRO A 215 2.98 -1.02 -7.02
N TYR A 216 3.79 -0.23 -6.29
CA TYR A 216 3.91 -0.30 -4.83
C TYR A 216 2.61 0.18 -4.17
N ILE A 217 2.08 1.32 -4.62
CA ILE A 217 0.86 1.91 -4.08
C ILE A 217 -0.33 0.99 -4.36
N ARG A 218 -0.50 0.54 -5.60
CA ARG A 218 -1.57 -0.41 -5.96
C ARG A 218 -1.51 -1.69 -5.13
N GLY A 219 -0.32 -2.20 -4.87
CA GLY A 219 -0.13 -3.40 -4.05
C GLY A 219 -0.36 -3.19 -2.54
N ALA A 220 -0.73 -1.98 -2.11
CA ALA A 220 -1.13 -1.61 -0.75
C ALA A 220 -2.64 -1.32 -0.65
N LEU A 221 -3.34 -1.24 -1.78
CA LEU A 221 -4.79 -1.06 -1.86
C LEU A 221 -5.53 -2.39 -1.76
#